data_625332ed0d0622dac595d5bdcda34d77
#
_entry.id   625332ed0d0622dac595d5bdcda34d77
#
_cell.length_a   1.000
_cell.length_b   1.000
_cell.length_c   1.000
_cell.angle_alpha   90.00
_cell.angle_beta   90.00
_cell.angle_gamma   90.00
#
_symmetry.space_group_name_H-M   'P 1'
#
loop_
_entity.id
_entity.type
_entity.pdbx_description
1 polymer ?
#
loop_
_entity_poly.entity_id
_entity_poly.type
_entity_poly.pdbx_seq_one_letter_code
_entity_poly.pdbx_strand_id
1 'polypeptide(L)'
;MDEAAAIPELRAAFPECAVTHLPETEWPIGLDAVFEQALSATLSLRGGGSVHFEATRAGMLIDVDTGTPETGSPERIGLTANLTAVGTIARQIRLRNLGGGIVVDFIGLDSRPAREKLRAAFAEALAPDPAAPQLLGWTRLGHFELVRPRRGRPLAEALLEPRPGGALVKTAVTVSHEALLALRRAARAEPGRRWRVTVAPEVAAALAGAAADAVRQAEQRFARGIAIEADPGYQRERFQISAL
;
A
#
# COMPACT_ATOMS: atom_id res chain seq x y z
N MET A 1 -1.02 -18.90 4.19
CA MET A 1 -2.12 -19.61 3.50
C MET A 1 -1.49 -20.61 2.56
N ASP A 2 -1.96 -21.82 2.50
CA ASP A 2 -1.54 -22.74 1.44
C ASP A 2 -2.16 -22.23 0.16
N GLU A 3 -1.33 -21.70 -0.71
CA GLU A 3 -1.76 -20.90 -1.87
C GLU A 3 -2.65 -21.72 -2.81
N ALA A 4 -2.41 -23.03 -2.90
CA ALA A 4 -3.25 -23.92 -3.71
C ALA A 4 -4.64 -24.14 -3.12
N ALA A 5 -4.79 -24.15 -1.81
CA ALA A 5 -6.07 -24.36 -1.12
C ALA A 5 -7.02 -23.15 -1.24
N ALA A 6 -6.48 -21.94 -1.45
CA ALA A 6 -7.29 -20.73 -1.61
C ALA A 6 -7.85 -20.53 -3.04
N ILE A 7 -7.32 -21.25 -4.04
CA ILE A 7 -7.72 -21.06 -5.45
C ILE A 7 -9.21 -21.33 -5.68
N PRO A 8 -9.82 -22.41 -5.14
CA PRO A 8 -11.26 -22.66 -5.35
C PRO A 8 -12.13 -21.54 -4.78
N GLU A 9 -11.81 -21.05 -3.58
CA GLU A 9 -12.54 -19.95 -2.93
C GLU A 9 -12.41 -18.64 -3.73
N LEU A 10 -11.20 -18.33 -4.21
CA LEU A 10 -10.96 -17.15 -5.02
C LEU A 10 -11.68 -17.23 -6.37
N ARG A 11 -11.71 -18.40 -7.03
CA ARG A 11 -12.46 -18.61 -8.27
C ARG A 11 -13.96 -18.45 -8.05
N ALA A 12 -14.47 -18.91 -6.92
CA ALA A 12 -15.88 -18.74 -6.57
C ALA A 12 -16.23 -17.27 -6.27
N ALA A 13 -15.32 -16.55 -5.60
CA ALA A 13 -15.52 -15.14 -5.27
C ALA A 13 -15.35 -14.19 -6.47
N PHE A 14 -14.52 -14.59 -7.46
CA PHE A 14 -14.20 -13.79 -8.65
C PHE A 14 -14.36 -14.60 -9.94
N PRO A 15 -15.60 -15.00 -10.30
CA PRO A 15 -15.86 -15.90 -11.44
C PRO A 15 -15.40 -15.32 -12.78
N GLU A 16 -15.37 -14.00 -12.91
CA GLU A 16 -14.93 -13.29 -14.13
C GLU A 16 -13.39 -13.20 -14.25
N CYS A 17 -12.66 -13.65 -13.23
CA CYS A 17 -11.20 -13.52 -13.21
C CYS A 17 -10.52 -14.86 -13.46
N ALA A 18 -9.45 -14.87 -14.27
CA ALA A 18 -8.54 -16.00 -14.35
C ALA A 18 -7.68 -16.05 -13.06
N VAL A 19 -8.00 -16.99 -12.16
CA VAL A 19 -7.23 -17.19 -10.93
C VAL A 19 -6.23 -18.32 -11.13
N THR A 20 -4.94 -17.97 -11.11
CA THR A 20 -3.81 -18.90 -11.23
C THR A 20 -2.89 -18.78 -10.02
N HIS A 21 -2.23 -19.89 -9.66
CA HIS A 21 -1.17 -19.86 -8.67
C HIS A 21 0.11 -19.35 -9.32
N LEU A 22 0.73 -18.34 -8.71
CA LEU A 22 2.02 -17.81 -9.11
C LEU A 22 2.96 -17.88 -7.90
N PRO A 23 4.10 -18.58 -7.99
CA PRO A 23 5.09 -18.59 -6.93
C PRO A 23 5.58 -17.17 -6.59
N GLU A 24 5.90 -16.94 -5.31
CA GLU A 24 6.36 -15.61 -4.85
C GLU A 24 7.60 -15.12 -5.61
N THR A 25 8.46 -16.04 -6.06
CA THR A 25 9.65 -15.74 -6.86
C THR A 25 9.34 -15.22 -8.27
N GLU A 26 8.15 -15.46 -8.76
CA GLU A 26 7.68 -15.03 -10.09
C GLU A 26 6.78 -13.79 -10.03
N TRP A 27 6.54 -13.23 -8.85
CA TRP A 27 5.73 -12.03 -8.74
C TRP A 27 6.43 -10.84 -9.40
N PRO A 28 5.71 -10.06 -10.22
CA PRO A 28 6.30 -8.93 -10.94
C PRO A 28 6.74 -7.79 -10.01
N ILE A 29 6.21 -7.77 -8.79
CA ILE A 29 6.59 -6.86 -7.71
C ILE A 29 6.39 -7.57 -6.37
N GLY A 30 7.36 -7.47 -5.46
CA GLY A 30 7.23 -8.01 -4.10
C GLY A 30 6.13 -7.32 -3.30
N LEU A 31 5.37 -8.08 -2.51
CA LEU A 31 4.32 -7.52 -1.65
C LEU A 31 4.84 -6.44 -0.70
N ASP A 32 6.05 -6.61 -0.16
CA ASP A 32 6.65 -5.63 0.74
C ASP A 32 6.76 -4.26 0.08
N ALA A 33 7.25 -4.20 -1.16
CA ALA A 33 7.33 -2.95 -1.92
C ALA A 33 5.95 -2.35 -2.23
N VAL A 34 4.92 -3.19 -2.43
CA VAL A 34 3.53 -2.71 -2.60
C VAL A 34 3.02 -2.05 -1.33
N PHE A 35 3.24 -2.68 -0.16
CA PHE A 35 2.84 -2.12 1.13
C PHE A 35 3.61 -0.85 1.46
N GLU A 36 4.92 -0.82 1.25
CA GLU A 36 5.74 0.38 1.44
C GLU A 36 5.22 1.55 0.59
N GLN A 37 4.96 1.34 -0.69
CA GLN A 37 4.37 2.36 -1.56
C GLN A 37 2.99 2.80 -1.07
N ALA A 38 2.14 1.86 -0.64
CA ALA A 38 0.78 2.18 -0.19
C ALA A 38 0.74 2.88 1.18
N LEU A 39 1.79 2.80 1.98
CA LEU A 39 1.90 3.47 3.27
C LEU A 39 2.76 4.75 3.21
N SER A 40 3.54 4.94 2.15
CA SER A 40 4.38 6.15 1.99
C SER A 40 3.51 7.39 1.71
N ALA A 41 3.80 8.50 2.36
CA ALA A 41 3.17 9.78 2.07
C ALA A 41 3.58 10.33 0.70
N THR A 42 4.76 9.95 0.19
CA THR A 42 5.32 10.48 -1.05
C THR A 42 5.74 9.34 -1.96
N LEU A 43 5.41 9.46 -3.24
CA LEU A 43 5.83 8.51 -4.28
C LEU A 43 6.50 9.25 -5.43
N SER A 44 7.67 8.76 -5.83
CA SER A 44 8.36 9.26 -7.02
C SER A 44 7.65 8.81 -8.30
N LEU A 45 7.61 9.69 -9.29
CA LEU A 45 7.06 9.42 -10.61
C LEU A 45 8.15 8.99 -11.59
N ARG A 46 7.76 8.20 -12.58
CA ARG A 46 8.66 7.89 -13.71
C ARG A 46 8.92 9.17 -14.51
N GLY A 47 10.18 9.47 -14.80
CA GLY A 47 10.57 10.68 -15.52
C GLY A 47 10.83 11.89 -14.61
N GLY A 48 10.75 11.71 -13.30
CA GLY A 48 10.96 12.78 -12.31
C GLY A 48 9.65 13.27 -11.68
N GLY A 49 9.80 14.05 -10.61
CA GLY A 49 8.66 14.52 -9.83
C GLY A 49 8.11 13.50 -8.82
N SER A 50 7.05 13.89 -8.16
CA SER A 50 6.46 13.12 -7.07
C SER A 50 4.96 13.37 -6.92
N VAL A 51 4.31 12.45 -6.21
CA VAL A 51 2.93 12.60 -5.74
C VAL A 51 2.93 12.51 -4.23
N HIS A 52 2.33 13.49 -3.57
CA HIS A 52 2.20 13.55 -2.11
C HIS A 52 0.75 13.29 -1.70
N PHE A 53 0.56 12.49 -0.66
CA PHE A 53 -0.74 12.11 -0.14
C PHE A 53 -0.87 12.61 1.30
N GLU A 54 -1.80 13.50 1.56
CA GLU A 54 -2.05 14.05 2.87
C GLU A 54 -3.49 13.78 3.31
N ALA A 55 -3.64 12.99 4.37
CA ALA A 55 -4.93 12.72 4.97
C ALA A 55 -5.34 13.88 5.88
N THR A 56 -6.51 14.42 5.67
CA THR A 56 -7.14 15.42 6.53
C THR A 56 -8.38 14.85 7.20
N ARG A 57 -8.95 15.57 8.17
CA ARG A 57 -10.23 15.17 8.79
C ARG A 57 -11.40 15.19 7.79
N ALA A 58 -11.31 16.02 6.75
CA ALA A 58 -12.38 16.21 5.75
C ALA A 58 -12.25 15.28 4.56
N GLY A 59 -11.04 14.85 4.22
CA GLY A 59 -10.76 14.05 3.02
C GLY A 59 -9.29 13.85 2.78
N MET A 60 -8.94 13.54 1.55
CA MET A 60 -7.56 13.36 1.09
C MET A 60 -7.16 14.51 0.19
N LEU A 61 -6.01 15.12 0.48
CA LEU A 61 -5.32 16.02 -0.44
C LEU A 61 -4.21 15.27 -1.14
N ILE A 62 -4.07 15.48 -2.44
CA ILE A 62 -3.02 14.88 -3.27
C ILE A 62 -2.36 15.99 -4.05
N ASP A 63 -1.05 16.14 -3.91
CA ASP A 63 -0.25 17.14 -4.61
C ASP A 63 0.67 16.48 -5.63
N VAL A 64 0.83 17.10 -6.79
CA VAL A 64 1.68 16.63 -7.89
C VAL A 64 2.81 17.62 -8.14
N ASP A 65 4.05 17.19 -7.98
CA ASP A 65 5.25 17.97 -8.19
C ASP A 65 6.05 17.46 -9.42
N THR A 66 6.56 18.36 -10.25
CA THR A 66 7.42 18.03 -11.40
C THR A 66 8.83 17.60 -11.01
N GLY A 67 9.29 18.00 -9.81
CA GLY A 67 10.69 17.84 -9.41
C GLY A 67 11.63 18.76 -10.15
N THR A 68 12.45 18.22 -11.04
CA THR A 68 13.44 19.00 -11.79
C THR A 68 12.80 19.67 -13.03
N PRO A 69 13.10 20.95 -13.31
CA PRO A 69 12.60 21.62 -14.51
C PRO A 69 13.09 20.94 -15.78
N GLU A 70 12.17 20.50 -16.61
CA GLU A 70 12.47 20.01 -17.97
C GLU A 70 12.55 21.18 -18.97
N THR A 71 13.20 20.95 -20.12
CA THR A 71 13.20 21.91 -21.24
C THR A 71 11.89 21.83 -22.03
N GLY A 72 11.17 22.92 -22.13
CA GLY A 72 9.89 23.01 -22.89
C GLY A 72 8.98 24.12 -22.39
N SER A 73 7.77 24.22 -22.98
CA SER A 73 6.78 25.16 -22.45
C SER A 73 6.25 24.63 -21.10
N PRO A 74 6.04 25.49 -20.09
CA PRO A 74 5.54 25.10 -18.77
C PRO A 74 4.26 24.25 -18.83
N GLU A 75 3.32 24.60 -19.69
CA GLU A 75 2.06 23.85 -19.85
C GLU A 75 2.28 22.44 -20.38
N ARG A 76 3.21 22.25 -21.34
CA ARG A 76 3.53 20.91 -21.87
C ARG A 76 4.21 20.04 -20.83
N ILE A 77 5.12 20.61 -20.07
CA ILE A 77 5.80 19.93 -18.95
C ILE A 77 4.76 19.54 -17.91
N GLY A 78 3.93 20.48 -17.46
CA GLY A 78 2.86 20.24 -16.49
C GLY A 78 1.88 19.17 -16.95
N LEU A 79 1.42 19.21 -18.18
CA LEU A 79 0.51 18.19 -18.71
C LEU A 79 1.17 16.80 -18.76
N THR A 80 2.43 16.70 -19.15
CA THR A 80 3.15 15.41 -19.20
C THR A 80 3.31 14.82 -17.79
N ALA A 81 3.73 15.62 -16.83
CA ALA A 81 3.86 15.21 -15.44
C ALA A 81 2.52 14.77 -14.86
N ASN A 82 1.46 15.56 -15.05
CA ASN A 82 0.11 15.24 -14.61
C ASN A 82 -0.41 13.92 -15.21
N LEU A 83 -0.20 13.70 -16.50
CA LEU A 83 -0.60 12.44 -17.17
C LEU A 83 0.17 11.24 -16.62
N THR A 84 1.44 11.41 -16.26
CA THR A 84 2.23 10.37 -15.59
C THR A 84 1.71 10.10 -14.17
N ALA A 85 1.33 11.14 -13.44
CA ALA A 85 0.80 11.05 -12.08
C ALA A 85 -0.55 10.35 -12.00
N VAL A 86 -1.43 10.55 -13.00
CA VAL A 86 -2.81 10.02 -13.03
C VAL A 86 -2.88 8.52 -12.77
N GLY A 87 -2.06 7.73 -13.45
CA GLY A 87 -2.02 6.26 -13.25
C GLY A 87 -1.58 5.87 -11.85
N THR A 88 -0.58 6.57 -11.31
CA THR A 88 -0.09 6.37 -9.94
C THR A 88 -1.17 6.74 -8.92
N ILE A 89 -1.81 7.90 -9.08
CA ILE A 89 -2.88 8.37 -8.19
C ILE A 89 -4.05 7.39 -8.17
N ALA A 90 -4.57 7.00 -9.34
CA ALA A 90 -5.68 6.06 -9.45
C ALA A 90 -5.36 4.70 -8.79
N ARG A 91 -4.14 4.18 -9.02
CA ARG A 91 -3.67 2.94 -8.38
C ARG A 91 -3.61 3.10 -6.87
N GLN A 92 -3.08 4.21 -6.36
CA GLN A 92 -2.93 4.46 -4.92
C GLN A 92 -4.27 4.69 -4.22
N ILE A 93 -5.21 5.39 -4.84
CA ILE A 93 -6.58 5.55 -4.33
C ILE A 93 -7.18 4.16 -4.03
N ARG A 94 -7.01 3.22 -4.95
CA ARG A 94 -7.50 1.86 -4.83
C ARG A 94 -6.74 1.03 -3.79
N LEU A 95 -5.40 1.01 -3.84
CA LEU A 95 -4.55 0.24 -2.91
C LEU A 95 -4.70 0.71 -1.46
N ARG A 96 -4.73 2.01 -1.24
CA ARG A 96 -4.90 2.62 0.09
C ARG A 96 -6.34 2.55 0.59
N ASN A 97 -7.27 2.14 -0.27
CA ASN A 97 -8.71 2.17 -0.03
C ASN A 97 -9.18 3.57 0.44
N LEU A 98 -8.70 4.61 -0.23
CA LEU A 98 -9.12 5.98 0.05
C LEU A 98 -10.59 6.16 -0.30
N GLY A 99 -11.35 6.84 0.57
CA GLY A 99 -12.77 7.07 0.36
C GLY A 99 -13.20 8.43 0.92
N GLY A 100 -14.31 8.94 0.42
CA GLY A 100 -14.79 10.28 0.69
C GLY A 100 -14.35 11.28 -0.37
N GLY A 101 -14.26 12.56 0.01
CA GLY A 101 -13.74 13.63 -0.85
C GLY A 101 -12.23 13.51 -1.05
N ILE A 102 -11.81 13.62 -2.29
CA ILE A 102 -10.39 13.63 -2.69
C ILE A 102 -10.19 14.86 -3.58
N VAL A 103 -9.19 15.65 -3.24
CA VAL A 103 -8.79 16.84 -3.98
C VAL A 103 -7.37 16.61 -4.49
N VAL A 104 -7.18 16.80 -5.78
CA VAL A 104 -5.87 16.67 -6.42
C VAL A 104 -5.43 18.05 -6.90
N ASP A 105 -4.29 18.50 -6.39
CA ASP A 105 -3.58 19.67 -6.90
C ASP A 105 -2.64 19.21 -8.01
N PHE A 106 -3.08 19.35 -9.23
CA PHE A 106 -2.29 19.09 -10.41
C PHE A 106 -1.46 20.31 -10.78
N ILE A 107 -0.31 20.09 -11.41
CA ILE A 107 0.48 21.18 -11.99
C ILE A 107 -0.40 22.00 -12.91
N GLY A 108 -0.35 23.33 -12.75
CA GLY A 108 -1.25 24.26 -13.42
C GLY A 108 -1.35 24.04 -14.93
N LEU A 109 -2.58 24.02 -15.43
CA LEU A 109 -2.91 23.94 -16.85
C LEU A 109 -3.83 25.10 -17.21
N ASP A 110 -3.42 25.94 -18.13
CA ASP A 110 -4.18 27.14 -18.54
C ASP A 110 -5.22 26.83 -19.61
N SER A 111 -4.88 25.93 -20.55
CA SER A 111 -5.76 25.64 -21.67
C SER A 111 -6.85 24.64 -21.35
N ARG A 112 -8.06 24.92 -21.83
CA ARG A 112 -9.20 24.01 -21.72
C ARG A 112 -8.93 22.64 -22.35
N PRO A 113 -8.30 22.52 -23.54
CA PRO A 113 -7.96 21.23 -24.12
C PRO A 113 -7.04 20.38 -23.25
N ALA A 114 -6.02 20.98 -22.60
CA ALA A 114 -5.12 20.27 -21.70
C ALA A 114 -5.87 19.72 -20.46
N ARG A 115 -6.75 20.53 -19.87
CA ARG A 115 -7.61 20.12 -18.75
C ARG A 115 -8.56 18.98 -19.11
N GLU A 116 -9.19 19.03 -20.30
CA GLU A 116 -10.08 17.94 -20.75
C GLU A 116 -9.30 16.67 -21.06
N LYS A 117 -8.10 16.77 -21.64
CA LYS A 117 -7.22 15.62 -21.85
C LYS A 117 -6.82 14.95 -20.54
N LEU A 118 -6.45 15.73 -19.53
CA LEU A 118 -6.10 15.22 -18.19
C LEU A 118 -7.31 14.56 -17.52
N ARG A 119 -8.48 15.20 -17.59
CA ARG A 119 -9.74 14.67 -17.06
C ARG A 119 -10.09 13.32 -17.68
N ALA A 120 -9.99 13.20 -19.01
CA ALA A 120 -10.26 11.95 -19.73
C ALA A 120 -9.29 10.84 -19.31
N ALA A 121 -7.99 11.12 -19.24
CA ALA A 121 -6.99 10.16 -18.77
C ALA A 121 -7.24 9.72 -17.32
N PHE A 122 -7.68 10.64 -16.45
CA PHE A 122 -7.99 10.29 -15.07
C PHE A 122 -9.25 9.42 -14.96
N ALA A 123 -10.27 9.70 -15.77
CA ALA A 123 -11.46 8.86 -15.85
C ALA A 123 -11.11 7.44 -16.31
N GLU A 124 -10.27 7.31 -17.34
CA GLU A 124 -9.79 6.02 -17.84
C GLU A 124 -9.01 5.24 -16.77
N ALA A 125 -8.09 5.90 -16.06
CA ALA A 125 -7.30 5.28 -15.00
C ALA A 125 -8.14 4.82 -13.80
N LEU A 126 -9.25 5.50 -13.51
CA LEU A 126 -10.19 5.15 -12.43
C LEU A 126 -11.27 4.14 -12.85
N ALA A 127 -11.49 3.94 -14.14
CA ALA A 127 -12.55 3.04 -14.64
C ALA A 127 -12.48 1.61 -14.09
N PRO A 128 -11.31 0.99 -13.84
CA PRO A 128 -11.21 -0.33 -13.23
C PRO A 128 -11.51 -0.36 -11.73
N ASP A 129 -11.80 0.77 -11.06
CA ASP A 129 -12.07 0.79 -9.62
C ASP A 129 -13.51 0.33 -9.33
N PRO A 130 -13.70 -0.82 -8.63
CA PRO A 130 -15.02 -1.34 -8.33
C PRO A 130 -15.85 -0.45 -7.41
N ALA A 131 -15.24 0.54 -6.76
CA ALA A 131 -15.96 1.53 -5.95
C ALA A 131 -16.60 2.64 -6.79
N ALA A 132 -16.35 2.67 -8.11
CA ALA A 132 -16.92 3.63 -9.07
C ALA A 132 -16.77 5.10 -8.60
N PRO A 133 -15.54 5.63 -8.52
CA PRO A 133 -15.32 7.03 -8.14
C PRO A 133 -16.00 7.98 -9.12
N GLN A 134 -16.51 9.09 -8.60
CA GLN A 134 -17.15 10.13 -9.39
C GLN A 134 -16.22 11.33 -9.52
N LEU A 135 -15.87 11.71 -10.74
CA LEU A 135 -15.10 12.91 -11.03
C LEU A 135 -16.05 14.12 -11.01
N LEU A 136 -15.82 15.07 -10.11
CA LEU A 136 -16.62 16.29 -9.99
C LEU A 136 -16.09 17.40 -10.90
N GLY A 137 -14.78 17.43 -11.15
CA GLY A 137 -14.14 18.36 -12.09
C GLY A 137 -13.24 19.38 -11.40
N TRP A 138 -12.99 20.50 -12.08
CA TRP A 138 -12.06 21.55 -11.62
C TRP A 138 -12.77 22.56 -10.71
N THR A 139 -12.13 22.88 -9.60
CA THR A 139 -12.54 24.00 -8.73
C THR A 139 -12.15 25.34 -9.34
N ARG A 140 -12.63 26.43 -8.76
CA ARG A 140 -12.22 27.80 -9.12
C ARG A 140 -10.76 28.08 -8.76
N LEU A 141 -10.19 27.34 -7.80
CA LEU A 141 -8.78 27.45 -7.40
C LEU A 141 -7.84 26.63 -8.29
N GLY A 142 -8.38 25.84 -9.21
CA GLY A 142 -7.58 25.03 -10.13
C GLY A 142 -7.31 23.60 -9.67
N HIS A 143 -7.83 23.19 -8.51
CA HIS A 143 -7.74 21.81 -8.04
C HIS A 143 -8.76 20.93 -8.75
N PHE A 144 -8.49 19.63 -8.79
CA PHE A 144 -9.41 18.65 -9.34
C PHE A 144 -10.08 17.84 -8.23
N GLU A 145 -11.40 17.75 -8.26
CA GLU A 145 -12.19 17.09 -7.24
C GLU A 145 -12.79 15.77 -7.73
N LEU A 146 -12.77 14.79 -6.85
CA LEU A 146 -13.49 13.53 -7.02
C LEU A 146 -14.02 13.03 -5.67
N VAL A 147 -15.05 12.18 -5.75
CA VAL A 147 -15.60 11.46 -4.60
C VAL A 147 -15.52 9.98 -4.88
N ARG A 148 -14.97 9.22 -3.94
CA ARG A 148 -14.99 7.76 -3.97
C ARG A 148 -15.80 7.22 -2.79
N PRO A 149 -16.80 6.36 -3.03
CA PRO A 149 -17.53 5.72 -1.94
C PRO A 149 -16.60 5.00 -0.96
N ARG A 150 -16.82 5.19 0.34
CA ARG A 150 -16.06 4.50 1.39
C ARG A 150 -16.45 3.02 1.43
N ARG A 151 -15.49 2.14 1.25
CA ARG A 151 -15.65 0.69 1.33
C ARG A 151 -14.64 0.11 2.30
N GLY A 152 -15.08 -0.08 3.56
CA GLY A 152 -14.21 -0.58 4.63
C GLY A 152 -13.20 0.47 5.12
N ARG A 153 -12.21 0.00 5.89
CA ARG A 153 -11.18 0.84 6.50
C ARG A 153 -10.08 1.17 5.50
N PRO A 154 -9.56 2.40 5.46
CA PRO A 154 -8.31 2.72 4.76
C PRO A 154 -7.15 1.84 5.23
N LEU A 155 -6.24 1.51 4.31
CA LEU A 155 -5.09 0.64 4.61
C LEU A 155 -4.24 1.17 5.76
N ALA A 156 -3.96 2.47 5.77
CA ALA A 156 -3.18 3.10 6.83
C ALA A 156 -3.83 2.93 8.21
N GLU A 157 -5.17 3.10 8.32
CA GLU A 157 -5.89 2.89 9.57
C GLU A 157 -5.92 1.43 10.04
N ALA A 158 -5.75 0.48 9.11
CA ALA A 158 -5.68 -0.94 9.43
C ALA A 158 -4.29 -1.37 9.92
N LEU A 159 -3.24 -0.76 9.40
CA LEU A 159 -1.85 -1.20 9.59
C LEU A 159 -1.02 -0.29 10.50
N LEU A 160 -1.42 0.98 10.65
CA LEU A 160 -0.68 1.98 11.41
C LEU A 160 -1.48 2.47 12.61
N GLU A 161 -0.76 2.99 13.59
CA GLU A 161 -1.31 3.67 14.75
C GLU A 161 -0.49 4.93 15.09
N PRO A 162 -1.09 5.97 15.69
CA PRO A 162 -0.37 7.16 16.08
C PRO A 162 0.53 6.91 17.27
N ARG A 163 1.75 7.46 17.24
CA ARG A 163 2.62 7.59 18.41
C ARG A 163 2.47 8.96 19.09
N PRO A 164 2.88 9.09 20.35
CA PRO A 164 3.11 10.39 20.96
C PRO A 164 4.01 11.25 20.05
N GLY A 165 3.55 12.45 19.67
CA GLY A 165 4.22 13.30 18.68
C GLY A 165 3.59 13.26 17.28
N GLY A 166 2.55 12.42 17.06
CA GLY A 166 1.72 12.41 15.85
C GLY A 166 2.24 11.58 14.68
N ALA A 167 3.44 11.01 14.78
CA ALA A 167 3.96 10.11 13.75
C ALA A 167 3.15 8.80 13.71
N LEU A 168 2.80 8.35 12.51
CA LEU A 168 2.19 7.05 12.29
C LEU A 168 3.27 5.97 12.22
N VAL A 169 3.07 4.88 12.95
CA VAL A 169 3.95 3.71 12.97
C VAL A 169 3.14 2.44 12.80
N LYS A 170 3.77 1.38 12.30
CA LYS A 170 3.10 0.07 12.18
C LYS A 170 2.61 -0.41 13.54
N THR A 171 1.40 -0.97 13.58
CA THR A 171 0.90 -1.62 14.78
C THR A 171 1.76 -2.84 15.14
N ALA A 172 1.79 -3.24 16.41
CA ALA A 172 2.49 -4.45 16.82
C ALA A 172 1.97 -5.70 16.09
N VAL A 173 0.69 -5.75 15.75
CA VAL A 173 0.08 -6.83 14.96
C VAL A 173 0.61 -6.81 13.52
N THR A 174 0.73 -5.65 12.90
CA THR A 174 1.31 -5.52 11.55
C THR A 174 2.73 -6.07 11.52
N VAL A 175 3.57 -5.65 12.47
CA VAL A 175 4.97 -6.13 12.56
C VAL A 175 5.01 -7.64 12.85
N SER A 176 4.09 -8.16 13.66
CA SER A 176 3.97 -9.62 13.90
C SER A 176 3.75 -10.38 12.60
N HIS A 177 2.86 -9.91 11.73
CA HIS A 177 2.60 -10.54 10.44
C HIS A 177 3.79 -10.42 9.47
N GLU A 178 4.50 -9.29 9.47
CA GLU A 178 5.73 -9.11 8.68
C GLU A 178 6.83 -10.08 9.13
N ALA A 179 7.04 -10.22 10.44
CA ALA A 179 8.00 -11.17 11.00
C ALA A 179 7.64 -12.63 10.65
N LEU A 180 6.35 -13.01 10.72
CA LEU A 180 5.89 -14.34 10.31
C LEU A 180 6.05 -14.57 8.80
N LEU A 181 5.88 -13.55 7.97
CA LEU A 181 6.13 -13.64 6.53
C LEU A 181 7.62 -13.84 6.23
N ALA A 182 8.50 -13.10 6.92
CA ALA A 182 9.95 -13.31 6.82
C ALA A 182 10.37 -14.70 7.30
N LEU A 183 9.80 -15.18 8.40
CA LEU A 183 10.00 -16.54 8.88
C LEU A 183 9.59 -17.59 7.85
N ARG A 184 8.43 -17.41 7.19
CA ARG A 184 7.98 -18.30 6.12
C ARG A 184 9.00 -18.40 4.99
N ARG A 185 9.57 -17.25 4.58
CA ARG A 185 10.62 -17.22 3.54
C ARG A 185 11.87 -17.97 3.98
N ALA A 186 12.33 -17.74 5.22
CA ALA A 186 13.47 -18.43 5.79
C ALA A 186 13.23 -19.95 5.90
N ALA A 187 12.08 -20.37 6.41
CA ALA A 187 11.73 -21.78 6.55
C ALA A 187 11.58 -22.52 5.21
N ARG A 188 11.18 -21.81 4.14
CA ARG A 188 11.19 -22.38 2.78
C ARG A 188 12.59 -22.55 2.21
N ALA A 189 13.50 -21.61 2.52
CA ALA A 189 14.88 -21.70 2.08
C ALA A 189 15.66 -22.81 2.79
N GLU A 190 15.37 -23.07 4.08
CA GLU A 190 16.03 -24.09 4.90
C GLU A 190 14.98 -24.97 5.61
N PRO A 191 14.39 -25.97 4.92
CA PRO A 191 13.37 -26.84 5.51
C PRO A 191 13.90 -27.68 6.68
N GLY A 192 13.03 -27.89 7.66
CA GLY A 192 13.32 -28.78 8.81
C GLY A 192 14.10 -28.15 9.95
N ARG A 193 14.52 -26.90 9.84
CA ARG A 193 15.14 -26.15 10.94
C ARG A 193 14.11 -25.64 11.95
N ARG A 194 14.57 -25.45 13.18
CA ARG A 194 13.87 -24.70 14.21
C ARG A 194 14.27 -23.23 14.10
N TRP A 195 13.33 -22.34 14.40
CA TRP A 195 13.52 -20.91 14.18
C TRP A 195 13.27 -20.10 15.45
N ARG A 196 14.04 -19.03 15.60
CA ARG A 196 13.82 -17.98 16.59
C ARG A 196 13.40 -16.69 15.88
N VAL A 197 12.39 -16.04 16.45
CA VAL A 197 11.90 -14.71 16.06
C VAL A 197 12.16 -13.76 17.22
N THR A 198 13.17 -12.91 17.09
CA THR A 198 13.49 -11.88 18.09
C THR A 198 12.81 -10.58 17.70
N VAL A 199 12.04 -9.99 18.60
CA VAL A 199 11.18 -8.82 18.36
C VAL A 199 11.14 -7.90 19.59
N ALA A 200 10.61 -6.68 19.42
CA ALA A 200 10.29 -5.81 20.54
C ALA A 200 9.24 -6.46 21.48
N PRO A 201 9.25 -6.14 22.81
CA PRO A 201 8.33 -6.75 23.79
C PRO A 201 6.84 -6.63 23.42
N GLU A 202 6.42 -5.48 22.87
CA GLU A 202 5.03 -5.27 22.44
C GLU A 202 4.63 -6.13 21.23
N VAL A 203 5.59 -6.45 20.35
CA VAL A 203 5.37 -7.36 19.21
C VAL A 203 5.33 -8.81 19.70
N ALA A 204 6.18 -9.19 20.67
CA ALA A 204 6.12 -10.51 21.29
C ALA A 204 4.76 -10.74 21.99
N ALA A 205 4.24 -9.72 22.68
CA ALA A 205 2.89 -9.77 23.27
C ALA A 205 1.81 -9.91 22.18
N ALA A 206 1.93 -9.23 21.05
CA ALA A 206 0.99 -9.36 19.94
C ALA A 206 1.05 -10.75 19.28
N LEU A 207 2.24 -11.35 19.14
CA LEU A 207 2.42 -12.72 18.65
C LEU A 207 1.80 -13.76 19.59
N ALA A 208 1.85 -13.54 20.90
CA ALA A 208 1.21 -14.39 21.90
C ALA A 208 -0.31 -14.17 22.02
N GLY A 209 -0.81 -13.02 21.57
CA GLY A 209 -2.22 -12.59 21.69
C GLY A 209 -2.92 -12.48 20.33
N ALA A 210 -3.04 -11.26 19.83
CA ALA A 210 -3.84 -10.94 18.64
C ALA A 210 -3.37 -11.64 17.34
N ALA A 211 -2.09 -12.00 17.23
CA ALA A 211 -1.52 -12.75 16.10
C ALA A 211 -1.26 -14.23 16.43
N ALA A 212 -1.72 -14.76 17.57
CA ALA A 212 -1.45 -16.14 18.00
C ALA A 212 -1.96 -17.19 17.00
N ASP A 213 -3.09 -16.94 16.33
CA ASP A 213 -3.60 -17.82 15.29
C ASP A 213 -2.65 -17.90 14.08
N ALA A 214 -2.05 -16.79 13.69
CA ALA A 214 -1.07 -16.74 12.60
C ALA A 214 0.22 -17.50 13.00
N VAL A 215 0.64 -17.40 14.26
CA VAL A 215 1.78 -18.18 14.79
C VAL A 215 1.48 -19.70 14.71
N ARG A 216 0.30 -20.14 15.20
CA ARG A 216 -0.11 -21.55 15.11
C ARG A 216 -0.16 -22.06 13.66
N GLN A 217 -0.67 -21.25 12.74
CA GLN A 217 -0.67 -21.61 11.32
C GLN A 217 0.76 -21.70 10.75
N ALA A 218 1.65 -20.79 11.14
CA ALA A 218 3.05 -20.85 10.73
C ALA A 218 3.76 -22.10 11.26
N GLU A 219 3.55 -22.47 12.52
CA GLU A 219 4.09 -23.69 13.12
C GLU A 219 3.62 -24.96 12.42
N GLN A 220 2.34 -25.04 12.10
CA GLN A 220 1.76 -26.18 11.40
C GLN A 220 2.27 -26.36 9.98
N ARG A 221 2.61 -25.28 9.29
CA ARG A 221 2.89 -25.27 7.85
C ARG A 221 4.36 -25.19 7.48
N PHE A 222 5.15 -24.44 8.27
CA PHE A 222 6.49 -24.04 7.82
C PHE A 222 7.59 -24.38 8.82
N ALA A 223 7.32 -24.38 10.11
CA ALA A 223 8.35 -24.51 11.14
C ALA A 223 7.82 -25.23 12.38
N ARG A 224 8.51 -26.25 12.80
CA ARG A 224 8.18 -26.96 14.06
C ARG A 224 8.76 -26.20 15.25
N GLY A 225 7.90 -25.57 16.03
CA GLY A 225 8.27 -24.83 17.25
C GLY A 225 9.03 -23.54 16.94
N ILE A 226 8.31 -22.44 16.94
CA ILE A 226 8.86 -21.09 16.76
C ILE A 226 9.20 -20.54 18.16
N ALA A 227 10.49 -20.29 18.43
CA ALA A 227 10.89 -19.61 19.65
C ALA A 227 10.69 -18.11 19.46
N ILE A 228 9.78 -17.52 20.23
CA ILE A 228 9.56 -16.06 20.24
C ILE A 228 10.37 -15.47 21.40
N GLU A 229 11.28 -14.56 21.11
CA GLU A 229 12.13 -13.89 22.08
C GLU A 229 11.88 -12.39 22.07
N ALA A 230 11.63 -11.79 23.23
CA ALA A 230 11.45 -10.36 23.37
C ALA A 230 12.79 -9.69 23.72
N ASP A 231 13.21 -8.73 22.89
CA ASP A 231 14.40 -7.91 23.14
C ASP A 231 13.97 -6.46 23.44
N PRO A 232 14.14 -5.99 24.69
CA PRO A 232 13.80 -4.60 25.07
C PRO A 232 14.61 -3.53 24.31
N GLY A 233 15.76 -3.88 23.74
CA GLY A 233 16.56 -2.98 22.91
C GLY A 233 16.05 -2.81 21.49
N TYR A 234 15.03 -3.58 21.07
CA TYR A 234 14.45 -3.45 19.73
C TYR A 234 13.38 -2.38 19.69
N GLN A 235 13.45 -1.54 18.67
CA GLN A 235 12.31 -0.71 18.28
C GLN A 235 11.22 -1.59 17.67
N ARG A 236 9.95 -1.17 17.74
CA ARG A 236 8.77 -1.93 17.31
C ARG A 236 8.92 -2.59 15.95
N GLU A 237 9.41 -1.87 14.95
CA GLU A 237 9.48 -2.34 13.57
C GLU A 237 10.72 -3.22 13.28
N ARG A 238 11.61 -3.37 14.28
CA ARG A 238 12.78 -4.23 14.15
C ARG A 238 12.42 -5.66 14.57
N PHE A 239 12.77 -6.61 13.71
CA PHE A 239 12.73 -8.04 14.04
C PHE A 239 13.93 -8.75 13.40
N GLN A 240 14.24 -9.93 13.93
CA GLN A 240 15.29 -10.79 13.41
C GLN A 240 14.81 -12.23 13.40
N ILE A 241 15.11 -12.93 12.30
CA ILE A 241 14.85 -14.36 12.15
C ILE A 241 16.20 -15.08 12.17
N SER A 242 16.36 -16.07 13.04
CA SER A 242 17.58 -16.87 13.13
C SER A 242 17.26 -18.36 13.29
N ALA A 243 18.08 -19.22 12.71
CA ALA A 243 18.01 -20.66 12.94
C ALA A 243 18.52 -20.99 14.35
N LEU A 244 17.92 -22.03 14.97
CA LEU A 244 18.30 -22.61 16.26
C LEU A 244 19.09 -23.89 16.08
#